data_c90d355fd3799e12d0c3079e7b47a2ad
#
_entry.id   c90d355fd3799e12d0c3079e7b47a2ad
#
_cell.length_a   1.000
_cell.length_b   1.000
_cell.length_c   1.000
_cell.angle_alpha   90.00
_cell.angle_beta   90.00
_cell.angle_gamma   90.00
#
_symmetry.space_group_name_H-M   'P 1'
#
loop_
_entity.id
_entity.type
_entity.pdbx_description
1 polymer ?
#
loop_
_entity_poly.entity_id
_entity_poly.type
_entity_poly.pdbx_seq_one_letter_code
_entity_poly.pdbx_strand_id
1 'polypeptide(L)'
;PDGIAVTNYHAVIDTAAGKITTNDGETYPITKILYGSTRDDVVIMQVSKTAESGHTTESFPYLELADQSSVHVGDTIYSLGAPLGLTDTFASGIVSNLSRKLGSRTYIQMTVPTSSGSSGGPVVNAYGTVIGICSASFAQGQNLNLADPVNVLKKAHYSGTGTEYTAYFAG
;
A
#
# COMPACT_ATOMS: atom_id res chain seq x y z
N PRO A 1 -2.04 9.41 11.31
CA PRO A 1 -1.34 10.47 12.03
C PRO A 1 -0.07 9.96 12.74
N ASP A 2 -0.04 8.68 13.14
CA ASP A 2 1.03 8.13 13.98
C ASP A 2 2.24 7.59 13.22
N GLY A 3 2.32 7.84 11.91
CA GLY A 3 3.41 7.36 11.07
C GLY A 3 3.31 5.87 10.71
N ILE A 4 2.10 5.34 10.63
CA ILE A 4 1.87 3.99 10.12
C ILE A 4 1.82 4.02 8.60
N ALA A 5 2.72 3.32 7.95
CA ALA A 5 2.77 3.17 6.51
C ALA A 5 2.49 1.72 6.09
N VAL A 6 1.92 1.57 4.90
CA VAL A 6 1.59 0.26 4.32
C VAL A 6 2.07 0.21 2.89
N THR A 7 2.61 -0.94 2.49
CA THR A 7 2.97 -1.24 1.09
C THR A 7 2.91 -2.76 0.84
N ASN A 8 3.22 -3.21 -0.37
CA ASN A 8 3.39 -4.62 -0.64
C ASN A 8 4.68 -5.17 0.01
N TYR A 9 4.63 -6.42 0.47
CA TYR A 9 5.77 -7.09 1.08
C TYR A 9 6.93 -7.23 0.10
N HIS A 10 6.64 -7.58 -1.17
CA HIS A 10 7.67 -7.72 -2.21
C HIS A 10 8.40 -6.41 -2.55
N ALA A 11 7.83 -5.25 -2.19
CA ALA A 11 8.47 -3.96 -2.43
C ALA A 11 9.59 -3.64 -1.45
N VAL A 12 9.64 -4.33 -0.32
CA VAL A 12 10.61 -4.08 0.77
C VAL A 12 11.50 -5.28 1.11
N ILE A 13 11.17 -6.47 0.56
CA ILE A 13 12.01 -7.65 0.75
C ILE A 13 13.42 -7.40 0.19
N ASP A 14 14.42 -7.93 0.85
CA ASP A 14 15.85 -7.77 0.48
C ASP A 14 16.39 -6.33 0.56
N THR A 15 15.70 -5.43 1.27
CA THR A 15 16.20 -4.09 1.52
C THR A 15 16.80 -3.95 2.91
N ALA A 16 17.99 -3.35 3.00
CA ALA A 16 18.69 -3.15 4.28
C ALA A 16 18.11 -1.98 5.10
N ALA A 17 17.45 -1.04 4.45
CA ALA A 17 16.81 0.13 5.06
C ALA A 17 15.66 0.64 4.19
N GLY A 18 14.66 1.22 4.83
CA GLY A 18 13.53 1.83 4.15
C GLY A 18 13.33 3.28 4.59
N LYS A 19 12.83 4.09 3.67
CA LYS A 19 12.48 5.47 3.94
C LYS A 19 11.32 5.93 3.08
N ILE A 20 10.60 6.94 3.56
CA ILE A 20 9.47 7.56 2.87
C ILE A 20 9.82 9.02 2.62
N THR A 21 9.65 9.47 1.38
CA THR A 21 9.77 10.88 1.03
C THR A 21 8.37 11.45 0.83
N THR A 22 8.07 12.53 1.53
CA THR A 22 6.80 13.24 1.44
C THR A 22 6.83 14.30 0.33
N ASN A 23 5.65 14.82 -0.06
CA ASN A 23 5.53 15.76 -1.19
C ASN A 23 6.28 17.08 -0.98
N ASP A 24 6.56 17.45 0.26
CA ASP A 24 7.39 18.60 0.62
C ASP A 24 8.91 18.33 0.50
N GLY A 25 9.27 17.10 0.12
CA GLY A 25 10.66 16.67 -0.08
C GLY A 25 11.36 16.16 1.18
N GLU A 26 10.69 16.18 2.33
CA GLU A 26 11.25 15.61 3.56
C GLU A 26 11.30 14.08 3.51
N THR A 27 12.37 13.50 4.03
CA THR A 27 12.59 12.07 4.01
C THR A 27 12.64 11.52 5.43
N TYR A 28 11.76 10.58 5.71
CA TYR A 28 11.57 9.96 7.03
C TYR A 28 12.00 8.50 7.01
N PRO A 29 12.90 8.06 7.92
CA PRO A 29 13.30 6.65 8.04
C PRO A 29 12.13 5.77 8.48
N ILE A 30 12.06 4.56 7.94
CA ILE A 30 11.22 3.49 8.48
C ILE A 30 12.00 2.83 9.61
N THR A 31 11.43 2.79 10.80
CA THR A 31 12.11 2.31 12.01
C THR A 31 11.79 0.86 12.32
N LYS A 32 10.54 0.45 12.12
CA LYS A 32 10.06 -0.88 12.51
C LYS A 32 9.14 -1.49 11.47
N ILE A 33 9.14 -2.82 11.42
CA ILE A 33 8.08 -3.62 10.83
C ILE A 33 7.11 -4.01 11.94
N LEU A 34 5.86 -3.60 11.82
CA LEU A 34 4.80 -3.91 12.76
C LEU A 34 4.06 -5.19 12.39
N TYR A 35 3.94 -5.46 11.11
CA TYR A 35 3.33 -6.66 10.55
C TYR A 35 3.89 -6.92 9.15
N GLY A 36 4.11 -8.19 8.81
CA GLY A 36 4.51 -8.60 7.47
C GLY A 36 3.90 -9.96 7.11
N SER A 37 3.36 -10.07 5.90
CA SER A 37 2.78 -11.29 5.38
C SER A 37 3.20 -11.50 3.92
N THR A 38 4.04 -12.51 3.70
CA THR A 38 4.40 -12.95 2.33
C THR A 38 3.21 -13.56 1.62
N ARG A 39 2.28 -14.21 2.37
CA ARG A 39 1.07 -14.81 1.82
C ARG A 39 0.13 -13.76 1.26
N ASP A 40 -0.08 -12.67 1.99
CA ASP A 40 -1.01 -11.60 1.62
C ASP A 40 -0.30 -10.45 0.90
N ASP A 41 1.04 -10.54 0.78
CA ASP A 41 1.91 -9.55 0.15
C ASP A 41 1.72 -8.14 0.72
N VAL A 42 1.64 -8.05 2.04
CA VAL A 42 1.45 -6.78 2.73
C VAL A 42 2.46 -6.61 3.85
N VAL A 43 2.92 -5.40 4.04
CA VAL A 43 3.75 -5.00 5.18
C VAL A 43 3.21 -3.71 5.79
N ILE A 44 3.17 -3.66 7.12
CA ILE A 44 2.79 -2.48 7.92
C ILE A 44 4.03 -2.04 8.70
N MET A 45 4.36 -0.77 8.60
CA MET A 45 5.62 -0.22 9.07
C MET A 45 5.41 1.00 9.93
N GLN A 46 6.34 1.25 10.85
CA GLN A 46 6.44 2.48 11.61
C GLN A 46 7.45 3.42 10.97
N VAL A 47 7.03 4.61 10.66
CA VAL A 47 7.85 5.71 10.14
C VAL A 47 8.27 6.61 11.30
N SER A 48 9.50 7.07 11.29
CA SER A 48 10.00 8.08 12.23
C SER A 48 9.21 9.38 12.05
N LYS A 49 8.97 10.10 13.14
CA LYS A 49 8.44 11.47 13.07
C LYS A 49 9.53 12.54 12.89
N THR A 50 10.79 12.11 12.89
CA THR A 50 11.94 12.98 12.62
C THR A 50 12.54 12.60 11.27
N ALA A 51 12.60 13.56 10.37
CA ALA A 51 13.21 13.43 9.05
C ALA A 51 14.74 13.37 9.12
N GLU A 52 15.37 12.94 8.03
CA GLU A 52 16.82 12.95 7.90
C GLU A 52 17.42 14.37 7.97
N SER A 53 16.64 15.38 7.60
CA SER A 53 17.00 16.81 7.74
C SER A 53 17.01 17.31 9.19
N GLY A 54 16.41 16.54 10.12
CA GLY A 54 16.15 16.95 11.50
C GLY A 54 14.79 17.61 11.71
N HIS A 55 14.00 17.82 10.62
CA HIS A 55 12.62 18.29 10.75
C HIS A 55 11.77 17.26 11.50
N THR A 56 10.89 17.74 12.38
CA THR A 56 9.99 16.87 13.16
C THR A 56 8.54 17.22 12.84
N THR A 57 7.72 16.20 12.58
CA THR A 57 6.27 16.37 12.42
C THR A 57 5.52 15.81 13.63
N GLU A 58 4.47 16.47 14.07
CA GLU A 58 3.60 15.94 15.12
C GLU A 58 2.66 14.86 14.58
N SER A 59 2.22 15.00 13.32
CA SER A 59 1.36 14.02 12.65
C SER A 59 1.56 14.02 11.14
N PHE A 60 1.37 12.85 10.53
CA PHE A 60 1.31 12.71 9.07
C PHE A 60 -0.13 12.83 8.57
N PRO A 61 -0.36 13.40 7.37
CA PRO A 61 -1.60 13.18 6.64
C PRO A 61 -1.85 11.68 6.45
N TYR A 62 -3.10 11.26 6.51
CA TYR A 62 -3.46 9.84 6.40
C TYR A 62 -4.74 9.64 5.62
N LEU A 63 -4.92 8.43 5.10
CA LEU A 63 -6.14 7.97 4.45
C LEU A 63 -6.92 7.05 5.40
N GLU A 64 -8.23 7.17 5.41
CA GLU A 64 -9.10 6.26 6.13
C GLU A 64 -9.35 4.98 5.34
N LEU A 65 -9.51 3.85 6.05
CA LEU A 65 -9.83 2.57 5.44
C LEU A 65 -11.33 2.41 5.30
N ALA A 66 -11.80 2.13 4.08
CA ALA A 66 -13.20 1.85 3.79
C ALA A 66 -13.68 0.58 4.50
N ASP A 67 -15.00 0.47 4.69
CA ASP A 67 -15.60 -0.84 4.96
C ASP A 67 -15.69 -1.63 3.64
N GLN A 68 -15.19 -2.87 3.65
CA GLN A 68 -15.24 -3.73 2.46
C GLN A 68 -16.68 -3.98 1.98
N SER A 69 -17.65 -3.99 2.89
CA SER A 69 -19.06 -4.17 2.55
C SER A 69 -19.68 -3.00 1.77
N SER A 70 -19.04 -1.83 1.81
CA SER A 70 -19.45 -0.64 1.06
C SER A 70 -18.92 -0.58 -0.37
N VAL A 71 -18.08 -1.54 -0.78
CA VAL A 71 -17.46 -1.57 -2.10
C VAL A 71 -18.27 -2.47 -3.04
N HIS A 72 -18.65 -1.96 -4.21
CA HIS A 72 -19.47 -2.67 -5.18
C HIS A 72 -18.81 -2.71 -6.56
N VAL A 73 -19.18 -3.70 -7.36
CA VAL A 73 -18.83 -3.75 -8.79
C VAL A 73 -19.47 -2.56 -9.50
N GLY A 74 -18.67 -1.87 -10.30
CA GLY A 74 -19.09 -0.64 -10.98
C GLY A 74 -18.75 0.65 -10.24
N ASP A 75 -18.32 0.57 -8.97
CA ASP A 75 -17.89 1.76 -8.23
C ASP A 75 -16.70 2.42 -8.91
N THR A 76 -16.77 3.75 -9.05
CA THR A 76 -15.63 4.56 -9.52
C THR A 76 -14.55 4.58 -8.46
N ILE A 77 -13.34 4.29 -8.89
CA ILE A 77 -12.17 4.22 -8.03
C ILE A 77 -10.98 4.94 -8.67
N TYR A 78 -10.03 5.29 -7.83
CA TYR A 78 -8.82 6.00 -8.20
C TYR A 78 -7.60 5.32 -7.58
N SER A 79 -6.46 5.37 -8.26
CA SER A 79 -5.18 5.00 -7.68
C SER A 79 -4.20 6.16 -7.78
N LEU A 80 -3.40 6.28 -6.73
CA LEU A 80 -2.25 7.17 -6.69
C LEU A 80 -1.00 6.30 -6.69
N GLY A 81 -0.03 6.65 -7.52
CA GLY A 81 1.20 5.89 -7.64
C GLY A 81 2.29 6.65 -8.34
N ALA A 82 3.45 6.04 -8.45
CA ALA A 82 4.60 6.56 -9.17
C ALA A 82 5.01 5.59 -10.30
N PRO A 83 4.14 5.34 -11.31
CA PRO A 83 4.46 4.43 -12.38
C PRO A 83 5.72 4.91 -13.11
N LEU A 84 6.67 3.99 -13.33
CA LEU A 84 7.95 4.29 -14.01
C LEU A 84 8.76 5.42 -13.35
N GLY A 85 8.55 5.69 -12.06
CA GLY A 85 9.22 6.80 -11.36
C GLY A 85 8.62 8.19 -11.61
N LEU A 86 7.50 8.26 -12.34
CA LEU A 86 6.70 9.48 -12.48
C LEU A 86 5.87 9.64 -11.21
N THR A 87 6.28 10.55 -10.34
CA THR A 87 5.54 10.89 -9.13
C THR A 87 4.17 11.49 -9.45
N ASP A 88 3.24 11.40 -8.50
CA ASP A 88 1.92 12.03 -8.54
C ASP A 88 1.01 11.59 -9.71
N THR A 89 1.15 10.34 -10.14
CA THR A 89 0.26 9.80 -11.16
C THR A 89 -1.08 9.41 -10.54
N PHE A 90 -2.13 10.07 -10.99
CA PHE A 90 -3.52 9.83 -10.63
C PHE A 90 -4.22 9.10 -11.77
N ALA A 91 -4.74 7.91 -11.52
CA ALA A 91 -5.47 7.12 -12.51
C ALA A 91 -6.87 6.80 -11.99
N SER A 92 -7.85 6.71 -12.89
CA SER A 92 -9.23 6.37 -12.55
C SER A 92 -9.74 5.15 -13.32
N GLY A 93 -10.73 4.50 -12.76
CA GLY A 93 -11.38 3.33 -13.34
C GLY A 93 -12.54 2.88 -12.49
N ILE A 94 -12.95 1.64 -12.67
CA ILE A 94 -14.04 1.02 -11.90
C ILE A 94 -13.62 -0.31 -11.30
N VAL A 95 -14.32 -0.72 -10.25
CA VAL A 95 -14.27 -2.09 -9.73
C VAL A 95 -14.94 -3.03 -10.74
N SER A 96 -14.20 -4.03 -11.23
CA SER A 96 -14.71 -5.03 -12.18
C SER A 96 -15.12 -6.33 -11.50
N ASN A 97 -14.47 -6.71 -10.39
CA ASN A 97 -14.77 -7.90 -9.60
C ASN A 97 -14.21 -7.75 -8.19
N LEU A 98 -14.99 -8.14 -7.18
CA LEU A 98 -14.59 -8.04 -5.76
C LEU A 98 -13.89 -9.28 -5.21
N SER A 99 -13.92 -10.40 -5.94
CA SER A 99 -13.48 -11.70 -5.45
C SER A 99 -12.75 -12.51 -6.50
N ARG A 100 -11.84 -11.86 -7.24
CA ARG A 100 -11.01 -12.54 -8.23
C ARG A 100 -10.00 -13.43 -7.53
N LYS A 101 -10.18 -14.74 -7.65
CA LYS A 101 -9.24 -15.72 -7.10
C LYS A 101 -8.10 -15.99 -8.07
N LEU A 102 -6.88 -15.87 -7.59
CA LEU A 102 -5.65 -16.24 -8.29
C LEU A 102 -4.74 -16.99 -7.31
N GLY A 103 -4.53 -18.27 -7.55
CA GLY A 103 -3.88 -19.14 -6.59
C GLY A 103 -4.66 -19.20 -5.27
N SER A 104 -3.99 -18.96 -4.16
CA SER A 104 -4.58 -18.95 -2.82
C SER A 104 -5.11 -17.58 -2.39
N ARG A 105 -4.94 -16.54 -3.20
CA ARG A 105 -5.30 -15.16 -2.87
C ARG A 105 -6.58 -14.71 -3.58
N THR A 106 -7.25 -13.75 -2.97
CA THR A 106 -8.44 -13.09 -3.53
C THR A 106 -8.15 -11.61 -3.68
N TYR A 107 -8.42 -11.08 -4.87
CA TYR A 107 -8.14 -9.70 -5.25
C TYR A 107 -9.41 -8.95 -5.67
N ILE A 108 -9.36 -7.65 -5.57
CA ILE A 108 -10.25 -6.75 -6.31
C ILE A 108 -9.67 -6.63 -7.73
N GLN A 109 -10.45 -6.97 -8.75
CA GLN A 109 -10.10 -6.67 -10.14
C GLN A 109 -10.67 -5.31 -10.51
N MET A 110 -9.89 -4.51 -11.20
CA MET A 110 -10.24 -3.14 -11.55
C MET A 110 -9.81 -2.78 -12.97
N THR A 111 -10.35 -1.69 -13.51
CA THR A 111 -9.94 -1.13 -14.80
C THR A 111 -8.88 -0.05 -14.67
N VAL A 112 -8.56 0.39 -13.44
CA VAL A 112 -7.49 1.35 -13.20
C VAL A 112 -6.18 0.77 -13.73
N PRO A 113 -5.48 1.47 -14.63
CA PRO A 113 -4.18 1.01 -15.11
C PRO A 113 -3.18 0.86 -13.98
N THR A 114 -2.54 -0.29 -13.92
CA THR A 114 -1.44 -0.56 -12.98
C THR A 114 -0.17 -0.86 -13.77
N SER A 115 0.95 -0.42 -13.28
CA SER A 115 2.27 -0.67 -13.86
C SER A 115 3.31 -0.89 -12.76
N SER A 116 4.51 -1.26 -13.16
CA SER A 116 5.66 -1.27 -12.24
C SER A 116 5.81 0.11 -11.59
N GLY A 117 5.83 0.16 -10.26
CA GLY A 117 5.82 1.41 -9.49
C GLY A 117 4.45 1.83 -8.94
N SER A 118 3.34 1.21 -9.39
CA SER A 118 2.03 1.41 -8.78
C SER A 118 1.79 0.50 -7.57
N SER A 119 2.56 -0.60 -7.45
CA SER A 119 2.43 -1.57 -6.36
C SER A 119 2.64 -0.91 -4.99
N GLY A 120 1.78 -1.23 -4.05
CA GLY A 120 1.80 -0.66 -2.70
C GLY A 120 1.05 0.66 -2.56
N GLY A 121 0.72 1.32 -3.68
CA GLY A 121 -0.08 2.54 -3.69
C GLY A 121 -1.54 2.30 -3.32
N PRO A 122 -2.25 3.30 -2.77
CA PRO A 122 -3.64 3.16 -2.39
C PRO A 122 -4.58 3.13 -3.60
N VAL A 123 -5.62 2.31 -3.50
CA VAL A 123 -6.82 2.41 -4.33
C VAL A 123 -7.93 2.98 -3.46
N VAL A 124 -8.47 4.12 -3.87
CA VAL A 124 -9.49 4.85 -3.11
C VAL A 124 -10.80 4.94 -3.87
N ASN A 125 -11.89 5.05 -3.14
CA ASN A 125 -13.21 5.33 -3.71
C ASN A 125 -13.39 6.84 -3.94
N ALA A 126 -14.58 7.24 -4.42
CA ALA A 126 -14.92 8.65 -4.69
C ALA A 126 -14.93 9.55 -3.43
N TYR A 127 -14.90 8.96 -2.24
CA TYR A 127 -14.85 9.68 -0.95
C TYR A 127 -13.43 9.80 -0.40
N GLY A 128 -12.42 9.28 -1.11
CA GLY A 128 -11.03 9.29 -0.67
C GLY A 128 -10.69 8.22 0.39
N THR A 129 -11.58 7.25 0.66
CA THR A 129 -11.27 6.15 1.57
C THR A 129 -10.65 4.97 0.82
N VAL A 130 -9.67 4.32 1.45
CA VAL A 130 -8.90 3.22 0.86
C VAL A 130 -9.75 1.94 0.81
N ILE A 131 -9.95 1.40 -0.39
CA ILE A 131 -10.64 0.13 -0.62
C ILE A 131 -9.66 -1.04 -0.83
N GLY A 132 -8.42 -0.74 -1.15
CA GLY A 132 -7.38 -1.73 -1.38
C GLY A 132 -6.02 -1.11 -1.66
N ILE A 133 -5.03 -1.97 -1.88
CA ILE A 133 -3.66 -1.60 -2.22
C ILE A 133 -3.37 -2.16 -3.61
N CYS A 134 -2.83 -1.34 -4.52
CA CYS A 134 -2.39 -1.81 -5.83
C CYS A 134 -1.43 -2.98 -5.67
N SER A 135 -1.74 -4.08 -6.31
CA SER A 135 -0.85 -5.22 -6.45
C SER A 135 -0.34 -5.28 -7.89
N ALA A 136 0.84 -5.85 -8.10
CA ALA A 136 1.41 -5.93 -9.44
C ALA A 136 0.46 -6.63 -10.41
N SER A 137 0.35 -6.12 -11.64
CA SER A 137 -0.34 -6.81 -12.71
C SER A 137 0.36 -8.13 -13.03
N PHE A 138 -0.39 -9.22 -13.08
CA PHE A 138 0.16 -10.48 -13.57
C PHE A 138 0.55 -10.35 -15.04
N ALA A 139 1.83 -10.49 -15.31
CA ALA A 139 2.44 -10.31 -16.64
C ALA A 139 2.11 -11.42 -17.66
N GLN A 140 1.17 -12.31 -17.40
CA GLN A 140 0.76 -13.36 -18.33
C GLN A 140 -0.58 -13.01 -19.00
N GLY A 141 -0.46 -12.15 -20.01
CA GLY A 141 -1.32 -12.24 -21.21
C GLY A 141 -2.67 -11.58 -21.19
N GLN A 142 -3.04 -10.76 -20.21
CA GLN A 142 -4.22 -9.88 -20.27
C GLN A 142 -4.12 -8.83 -19.15
N ASN A 143 -4.39 -7.59 -19.43
CA ASN A 143 -4.45 -6.43 -18.53
C ASN A 143 -5.31 -6.68 -17.26
N LEU A 144 -4.86 -7.55 -16.36
CA LEU A 144 -5.48 -7.82 -15.09
C LEU A 144 -4.89 -6.84 -14.07
N ASN A 145 -5.56 -5.72 -13.90
CA ASN A 145 -5.20 -4.77 -12.85
C ASN A 145 -5.87 -5.23 -11.55
N LEU A 146 -5.07 -5.45 -10.54
CA LEU A 146 -5.49 -6.06 -9.27
C LEU A 146 -5.13 -5.18 -8.09
N ALA A 147 -5.96 -5.24 -7.06
CA ALA A 147 -5.67 -4.67 -5.76
C ALA A 147 -5.93 -5.71 -4.66
N ASP A 148 -5.09 -5.70 -3.63
CA ASP A 148 -5.35 -6.43 -2.40
C ASP A 148 -6.47 -5.72 -1.63
N PRO A 149 -7.53 -6.44 -1.22
CA PRO A 149 -8.67 -5.82 -0.54
C PRO A 149 -8.26 -5.20 0.80
N VAL A 150 -8.88 -4.10 1.18
CA VAL A 150 -8.63 -3.41 2.47
C VAL A 150 -8.79 -4.32 3.69
N ASN A 151 -9.59 -5.36 3.59
CA ASN A 151 -9.76 -6.35 4.66
C ASN A 151 -8.46 -7.08 5.04
N VAL A 152 -7.48 -7.15 4.14
CA VAL A 152 -6.16 -7.71 4.48
C VAL A 152 -5.51 -6.86 5.58
N LEU A 153 -5.60 -5.53 5.47
CA LEU A 153 -5.09 -4.61 6.48
C LEU A 153 -5.87 -4.68 7.78
N LYS A 154 -7.20 -4.75 7.70
CA LYS A 154 -8.07 -4.81 8.89
C LYS A 154 -7.90 -6.10 9.69
N LYS A 155 -7.49 -7.19 9.03
CA LYS A 155 -7.19 -8.48 9.68
C LYS A 155 -5.79 -8.56 10.25
N ALA A 156 -4.89 -7.66 9.84
CA ALA A 156 -3.54 -7.60 10.38
C ALA A 156 -3.59 -7.16 11.85
N HIS A 157 -3.27 -8.09 12.73
CA HIS A 157 -3.11 -7.78 14.16
C HIS A 157 -1.65 -7.36 14.38
N TYR A 158 -1.43 -6.09 14.61
CA TYR A 158 -0.11 -5.56 14.94
C TYR A 158 -0.15 -4.80 16.25
N SER A 159 0.94 -4.91 17.01
CA SER A 159 1.18 -4.11 18.21
C SER A 159 2.21 -3.03 17.89
N GLY A 160 2.18 -1.93 18.62
CA GLY A 160 3.16 -0.84 18.46
C GLY A 160 4.61 -1.24 18.80
N THR A 161 4.85 -2.48 19.23
CA THR A 161 6.19 -2.97 19.61
C THR A 161 7.06 -3.33 18.42
N GLY A 162 6.51 -3.95 17.36
CA GLY A 162 7.20 -4.28 16.10
C GLY A 162 8.63 -4.79 16.23
N THR A 163 9.23 -5.18 15.11
CA THR A 163 10.65 -5.54 15.01
C THR A 163 11.40 -4.43 14.29
N GLU A 164 12.60 -4.09 14.74
CA GLU A 164 13.45 -3.12 14.05
C GLU A 164 13.62 -3.52 12.58
N TYR A 165 13.52 -2.53 11.68
CA TYR A 165 13.49 -2.78 10.23
C TYR A 165 14.67 -3.62 9.76
N THR A 166 15.88 -3.24 10.15
CA THR A 166 17.12 -3.92 9.79
C THR A 166 17.17 -5.35 10.33
N ALA A 167 16.63 -5.60 11.54
CA ALA A 167 16.60 -6.92 12.14
C ALA A 167 15.54 -7.84 11.48
N TYR A 168 14.46 -7.29 10.96
CA TYR A 168 13.38 -8.07 10.35
C TYR A 168 13.82 -8.76 9.05
N PHE A 169 14.63 -8.09 8.23
CA PHE A 169 15.09 -8.61 6.94
C PHE A 169 16.51 -9.22 6.98
N ALA A 170 17.15 -9.27 8.15
CA ALA A 170 18.50 -9.84 8.32
C ALA A 170 18.50 -11.34 8.65
N GLY A 171 17.32 -11.98 8.73
CA GLY A 171 17.16 -13.38 9.12
C GLY A 171 17.08 -14.36 7.96
#